data_664520636e68335ea47612267ce3b12f
#
_entry.id   664520636e68335ea47612267ce3b12f
#
_cell.length_a   1.000
_cell.length_b   1.000
_cell.length_c   1.000
_cell.angle_alpha   90.00
_cell.angle_beta   90.00
_cell.angle_gamma   90.00
#
_symmetry.space_group_name_H-M   'P 1'
#
loop_
_entity.id
_entity.type
_entity.pdbx_description
1 polymer ?
#
loop_
_entity_poly.entity_id
_entity_poly.type
_entity_poly.pdbx_seq_one_letter_code
_entity_poly.pdbx_strand_id
1 'polypeptide(L)'
;MWLRKFLAGALFVSVLSFGGSVDAKKFPPPILTAEFEQMDFAPLYPTYSWTPLPLTQFYQVQVVKVGASQDKIVRELFNDEGFDRMTDWAPFTEAGEYFWQVRVVDRGKRPLSDWSAKKFFTVTAPVTFAVLGDSISHGGAAYIPAGQLSCQWETFCDVPIKNLARSGDTTQQMLDRFDADVLPFRPQVLVIMAGVNDVRLGASGDAVIKNLAALRDKCLANDITPVFCTITSMNPELIRQRGIDLTDGDWREARERVNLWIMRTPYFVDVAAELTDDCGYLRAELTPDGLHPALRGKMIIGKRVAEYLKANFANRT
;
A
#
# COMPACT_ATOMS: atom_id res chain seq x y z
N MET A 1 -66.63 40.43 16.04
CA MET A 1 -65.59 39.73 16.71
C MET A 1 -64.60 39.24 15.64
N TRP A 2 -63.39 39.64 15.71
CA TRP A 2 -62.41 39.92 14.67
C TRP A 2 -61.89 38.67 13.90
N LEU A 3 -62.09 38.69 12.55
CA LEU A 3 -61.34 37.83 11.60
C LEU A 3 -60.08 38.56 11.13
N ARG A 4 -58.89 38.00 11.36
CA ARG A 4 -57.69 38.47 10.72
C ARG A 4 -57.40 37.60 9.47
N LYS A 5 -57.42 38.26 8.31
CA LYS A 5 -56.99 37.73 7.03
C LYS A 5 -55.44 37.74 6.97
N PHE A 6 -54.82 36.60 6.71
CA PHE A 6 -53.42 36.52 6.30
C PHE A 6 -53.36 36.58 4.77
N LEU A 7 -52.73 37.60 4.24
CA LEU A 7 -52.32 37.67 2.83
C LEU A 7 -51.06 36.81 2.68
N ALA A 8 -51.10 35.78 1.83
CA ALA A 8 -49.96 35.06 1.33
C ALA A 8 -49.37 35.84 0.14
N GLY A 9 -48.24 36.47 0.33
CA GLY A 9 -47.44 37.06 -0.76
C GLY A 9 -46.64 35.97 -1.46
N ALA A 10 -47.02 35.64 -2.69
CA ALA A 10 -46.21 34.79 -3.56
C ALA A 10 -45.04 35.61 -4.11
N LEU A 11 -43.84 35.24 -3.69
CA LEU A 11 -42.59 35.77 -4.25
C LEU A 11 -42.31 35.03 -5.57
N PHE A 12 -42.55 35.64 -6.70
CA PHE A 12 -42.11 35.17 -8.00
C PHE A 12 -40.58 35.41 -8.11
N VAL A 13 -39.79 34.37 -7.94
CA VAL A 13 -38.36 34.38 -8.32
C VAL A 13 -38.32 34.13 -9.81
N SER A 14 -38.08 35.16 -10.61
CA SER A 14 -37.77 35.02 -12.03
C SER A 14 -36.39 34.39 -12.17
N VAL A 15 -36.35 33.12 -12.57
CA VAL A 15 -35.13 32.46 -13.02
C VAL A 15 -34.77 33.06 -14.36
N LEU A 16 -33.85 34.00 -14.36
CA LEU A 16 -33.13 34.42 -15.58
C LEU A 16 -32.26 33.25 -16.06
N SER A 17 -32.74 32.54 -17.08
CA SER A 17 -31.93 31.60 -17.83
C SER A 17 -30.91 32.38 -18.66
N PHE A 18 -29.70 32.56 -18.14
CA PHE A 18 -28.56 32.95 -18.94
C PHE A 18 -28.11 31.73 -19.76
N GLY A 19 -28.54 31.68 -21.02
CA GLY A 19 -27.97 30.80 -22.04
C GLY A 19 -26.61 31.33 -22.45
N GLY A 20 -25.62 31.07 -21.65
CA GLY A 20 -24.21 31.19 -21.99
C GLY A 20 -23.58 29.83 -21.74
N SER A 21 -22.90 29.25 -22.70
CA SER A 21 -22.05 28.09 -22.53
C SER A 21 -20.90 28.48 -21.60
N VAL A 22 -21.14 28.32 -20.28
CA VAL A 22 -20.07 28.49 -19.30
C VAL A 22 -19.31 27.18 -19.26
N ASP A 23 -18.24 27.12 -20.02
CA ASP A 23 -17.15 26.14 -19.89
C ASP A 23 -16.32 26.48 -18.62
N ALA A 24 -16.97 26.96 -17.58
CA ALA A 24 -16.33 27.23 -16.31
C ALA A 24 -16.23 25.92 -15.53
N LYS A 25 -15.02 25.38 -15.46
CA LYS A 25 -14.71 24.26 -14.59
C LYS A 25 -15.15 24.59 -13.17
N LYS A 26 -16.02 23.75 -12.62
CA LYS A 26 -16.73 23.98 -11.35
C LYS A 26 -15.81 23.95 -10.14
N PHE A 27 -14.67 23.25 -10.25
CA PHE A 27 -13.73 23.02 -9.15
C PHE A 27 -12.29 23.33 -9.56
N PRO A 28 -11.42 23.74 -8.62
CA PRO A 28 -9.97 23.80 -8.86
C PRO A 28 -9.40 22.40 -9.07
N PRO A 29 -8.19 22.30 -9.69
CA PRO A 29 -7.47 21.03 -9.75
C PRO A 29 -7.16 20.50 -8.34
N PRO A 30 -7.29 19.18 -8.09
CA PRO A 30 -6.89 18.59 -6.81
C PRO A 30 -5.39 18.77 -6.52
N ILE A 31 -5.03 18.88 -5.23
CA ILE A 31 -3.64 18.95 -4.77
C ILE A 31 -3.19 17.52 -4.42
N LEU A 32 -2.11 17.05 -5.03
CA LEU A 32 -1.59 15.70 -4.83
C LEU A 32 -0.84 15.56 -3.51
N THR A 33 -1.12 14.48 -2.76
CA THR A 33 -0.55 14.21 -1.44
C THR A 33 0.24 12.90 -1.35
N ALA A 34 0.19 12.03 -2.36
CA ALA A 34 1.06 10.85 -2.41
C ALA A 34 2.53 11.25 -2.49
N GLU A 35 3.41 10.44 -1.91
CA GLU A 35 4.85 10.74 -1.75
C GLU A 35 5.74 9.64 -2.34
N PHE A 36 5.17 8.58 -2.91
CA PHE A 36 5.93 7.42 -3.39
C PHE A 36 6.92 7.75 -4.51
N GLU A 37 6.77 8.87 -5.18
CA GLU A 37 7.73 9.38 -6.17
C GLU A 37 9.05 9.83 -5.55
N GLN A 38 9.11 9.99 -4.21
CA GLN A 38 10.31 10.33 -3.46
C GLN A 38 11.08 9.10 -3.00
N MET A 39 10.54 7.88 -3.23
CA MET A 39 11.22 6.63 -2.92
C MET A 39 12.26 6.31 -3.99
N ASP A 40 13.31 5.55 -3.63
CA ASP A 40 14.32 5.06 -4.58
C ASP A 40 13.68 4.25 -5.72
N PHE A 41 12.61 3.51 -5.41
CA PHE A 41 11.81 2.78 -6.38
C PHE A 41 10.33 3.00 -6.11
N ALA A 42 9.56 3.38 -7.12
CA ALA A 42 8.12 3.39 -7.01
C ALA A 42 7.59 1.99 -6.63
N PRO A 43 6.58 1.86 -5.75
CA PRO A 43 6.02 0.56 -5.38
C PRO A 43 5.35 -0.12 -6.59
N LEU A 44 5.22 -1.46 -6.52
CA LEU A 44 4.54 -2.23 -7.56
C LEU A 44 3.06 -1.87 -7.69
N TYR A 45 2.43 -1.60 -6.56
CA TYR A 45 1.02 -1.24 -6.42
C TYR A 45 0.90 0.16 -5.78
N PRO A 46 1.06 1.24 -6.55
CA PRO A 46 1.06 2.59 -5.99
C PRO A 46 -0.33 2.98 -5.48
N THR A 47 -0.35 3.77 -4.43
CA THR A 47 -1.54 4.45 -3.94
C THR A 47 -1.46 5.93 -4.26
N TYR A 48 -2.30 6.37 -5.17
CA TYR A 48 -2.49 7.78 -5.50
C TYR A 48 -3.31 8.45 -4.41
N SER A 49 -2.94 9.63 -3.97
CA SER A 49 -3.74 10.39 -3.00
C SER A 49 -3.69 11.89 -3.28
N TRP A 50 -4.74 12.59 -2.86
CA TRP A 50 -4.95 14.02 -3.08
C TRP A 50 -5.74 14.62 -1.94
N THR A 51 -5.72 15.96 -1.83
CA THR A 51 -6.61 16.67 -0.91
C THR A 51 -8.04 16.62 -1.45
N PRO A 52 -9.01 16.07 -0.70
CA PRO A 52 -10.39 16.03 -1.14
C PRO A 52 -10.98 17.44 -1.24
N LEU A 53 -11.74 17.69 -2.28
CA LEU A 53 -12.44 18.96 -2.46
C LEU A 53 -13.87 18.86 -1.89
N PRO A 54 -14.37 19.89 -1.19
CA PRO A 54 -15.73 19.91 -0.69
C PRO A 54 -16.76 19.69 -1.80
N LEU A 55 -17.82 18.93 -1.50
CA LEU A 55 -18.93 18.65 -2.42
C LEU A 55 -18.54 17.83 -3.67
N THR A 56 -17.37 17.22 -3.68
CA THR A 56 -16.94 16.31 -4.76
C THR A 56 -16.98 14.87 -4.26
N GLN A 57 -17.38 13.95 -5.14
CA GLN A 57 -17.45 12.52 -4.82
C GLN A 57 -16.73 11.65 -5.86
N PHE A 58 -16.46 12.21 -7.04
CA PHE A 58 -15.92 11.41 -8.14
C PHE A 58 -14.62 12.03 -8.63
N TYR A 59 -13.61 11.16 -8.75
CA TYR A 59 -12.30 11.53 -9.25
C TYR A 59 -11.86 10.58 -10.35
N GLN A 60 -11.11 11.11 -11.30
CA GLN A 60 -10.44 10.34 -12.34
C GLN A 60 -8.93 10.49 -12.14
N VAL A 61 -8.23 9.35 -11.96
CA VAL A 61 -6.77 9.28 -12.00
C VAL A 61 -6.36 8.81 -13.38
N GLN A 62 -5.36 9.44 -13.95
CA GLN A 62 -4.73 9.04 -15.21
C GLN A 62 -3.26 8.81 -14.97
N VAL A 63 -2.73 7.67 -15.44
CA VAL A 63 -1.29 7.39 -15.44
C VAL A 63 -0.83 7.25 -16.87
N VAL A 64 0.28 7.90 -17.16
CA VAL A 64 0.84 8.03 -18.50
C VAL A 64 2.27 7.56 -18.47
N LYS A 65 2.64 6.66 -19.38
CA LYS A 65 4.03 6.31 -19.67
C LYS A 65 4.63 7.36 -20.59
N VAL A 66 5.76 7.94 -20.19
CA VAL A 66 6.50 8.92 -20.97
C VAL A 66 7.17 8.20 -22.14
N GLY A 67 6.89 8.65 -23.34
CA GLY A 67 7.45 8.08 -24.56
C GLY A 67 8.43 9.02 -25.25
N ALA A 68 9.41 8.47 -25.95
CA ALA A 68 10.40 9.27 -26.69
C ALA A 68 9.77 10.15 -27.80
N SER A 69 8.68 9.69 -28.41
CA SER A 69 7.96 10.44 -29.46
C SER A 69 6.55 10.82 -29.06
N GLN A 70 5.92 10.02 -28.22
CA GLN A 70 4.53 10.22 -27.78
C GLN A 70 4.28 9.54 -26.44
N ASP A 71 3.65 10.26 -25.54
CA ASP A 71 3.17 9.76 -24.26
C ASP A 71 1.99 8.79 -24.48
N LYS A 72 1.93 7.73 -23.64
CA LYS A 72 0.89 6.70 -23.71
C LYS A 72 0.12 6.61 -22.40
N ILE A 73 -1.17 6.82 -22.43
CA ILE A 73 -2.05 6.54 -21.28
C ILE A 73 -2.02 5.03 -21.01
N VAL A 74 -1.61 4.64 -19.81
CA VAL A 74 -1.51 3.23 -19.40
C VAL A 74 -2.55 2.85 -18.34
N ARG A 75 -3.13 3.85 -17.63
CA ARG A 75 -4.21 3.67 -16.66
C ARG A 75 -5.19 4.83 -16.71
N GLU A 76 -6.47 4.49 -16.60
CA GLU A 76 -7.54 5.43 -16.27
C GLU A 76 -8.40 4.79 -15.18
N LEU A 77 -8.32 5.35 -13.98
CA LEU A 77 -8.99 4.83 -12.78
C LEU A 77 -10.06 5.85 -12.35
N PHE A 78 -11.18 5.35 -11.83
CA PHE A 78 -12.28 6.19 -11.36
C PHE A 78 -12.59 5.84 -9.92
N ASN A 79 -12.55 6.86 -9.06
CA ASN A 79 -12.95 6.76 -7.66
C ASN A 79 -14.37 7.35 -7.54
N ASP A 80 -15.32 6.53 -7.12
CA ASP A 80 -16.72 6.87 -6.92
C ASP A 80 -17.15 6.81 -5.44
N GLU A 81 -16.23 6.47 -4.54
CA GLU A 81 -16.48 6.37 -3.10
C GLU A 81 -16.24 7.68 -2.35
N GLY A 82 -15.80 8.73 -3.03
CA GLY A 82 -15.52 10.04 -2.42
C GLY A 82 -14.24 10.09 -1.57
N PHE A 83 -13.42 9.05 -1.60
CA PHE A 83 -12.15 9.00 -0.89
C PHE A 83 -11.10 9.89 -1.55
N ASP A 84 -10.15 10.31 -0.74
CA ASP A 84 -8.99 11.12 -1.10
C ASP A 84 -7.82 10.30 -1.66
N ARG A 85 -8.05 9.03 -2.00
CA ARG A 85 -7.03 8.08 -2.44
C ARG A 85 -7.59 6.94 -3.27
N MET A 86 -6.69 6.30 -4.01
CA MET A 86 -6.97 5.09 -4.79
C MET A 86 -5.70 4.25 -4.94
N THR A 87 -5.76 2.97 -4.60
CA THR A 87 -4.67 2.02 -4.86
C THR A 87 -4.85 1.40 -6.24
N ASP A 88 -3.79 1.41 -7.04
CA ASP A 88 -3.76 0.70 -8.32
C ASP A 88 -3.35 -0.76 -8.09
N TRP A 89 -4.31 -1.65 -8.22
CA TRP A 89 -4.09 -3.09 -8.04
C TRP A 89 -3.56 -3.80 -9.29
N ALA A 90 -3.30 -3.06 -10.37
CA ALA A 90 -2.62 -3.59 -11.54
C ALA A 90 -1.10 -3.29 -11.42
N PRO A 91 -0.24 -4.32 -11.42
CA PRO A 91 1.19 -4.13 -11.16
C PRO A 91 1.88 -3.31 -12.24
N PHE A 92 2.84 -2.46 -11.85
CA PHE A 92 3.73 -1.74 -12.75
C PHE A 92 5.04 -2.53 -12.92
N THR A 93 5.08 -3.40 -13.92
CA THR A 93 6.22 -4.28 -14.21
C THR A 93 7.06 -3.82 -15.40
N GLU A 94 6.56 -2.94 -16.24
CA GLU A 94 7.29 -2.43 -17.42
C GLU A 94 8.16 -1.24 -17.02
N ALA A 95 9.48 -1.37 -17.19
CA ALA A 95 10.44 -0.32 -16.87
C ALA A 95 10.20 0.95 -17.73
N GLY A 96 10.42 2.10 -17.13
CA GLY A 96 10.27 3.39 -17.81
C GLY A 96 9.89 4.52 -16.86
N GLU A 97 9.77 5.71 -17.43
CA GLU A 97 9.30 6.90 -16.75
C GLU A 97 7.79 7.05 -16.94
N TYR A 98 7.11 7.45 -15.87
CA TYR A 98 5.67 7.63 -15.82
C TYR A 98 5.33 8.93 -15.11
N PHE A 99 4.14 9.47 -15.38
CA PHE A 99 3.52 10.45 -14.48
C PHE A 99 2.07 10.10 -14.24
N TRP A 100 1.55 10.61 -13.14
CA TRP A 100 0.14 10.53 -12.83
C TRP A 100 -0.43 11.91 -12.51
N GLN A 101 -1.74 12.03 -12.70
CA GLN A 101 -2.53 13.22 -12.45
C GLN A 101 -3.95 12.83 -12.09
N VAL A 102 -4.67 13.73 -11.40
CA VAL A 102 -6.06 13.53 -11.00
C VAL A 102 -6.90 14.74 -11.33
N ARG A 103 -8.18 14.53 -11.62
CA ARG A 103 -9.18 15.59 -11.78
C ARG A 103 -10.51 15.21 -11.16
N VAL A 104 -11.34 16.20 -10.86
CA VAL A 104 -12.73 16.02 -10.48
C VAL A 104 -13.55 15.72 -11.72
N VAL A 105 -14.46 14.76 -11.60
CA VAL A 105 -15.44 14.42 -12.64
C VAL A 105 -16.85 14.36 -12.05
N ASP A 106 -17.87 14.36 -12.89
CA ASP A 106 -19.24 14.03 -12.48
C ASP A 106 -19.48 12.50 -12.51
N ARG A 107 -20.66 12.07 -12.09
CA ARG A 107 -21.06 10.65 -12.14
C ARG A 107 -21.02 10.07 -13.56
N GLY A 108 -21.17 10.89 -14.57
CA GLY A 108 -21.05 10.51 -16.00
C GLY A 108 -19.61 10.58 -16.52
N LYS A 109 -18.62 10.76 -15.64
CA LYS A 109 -17.19 10.89 -15.95
C LYS A 109 -16.83 12.14 -16.77
N ARG A 110 -17.70 13.15 -16.83
CA ARG A 110 -17.39 14.42 -17.49
C ARG A 110 -16.52 15.29 -16.58
N PRO A 111 -15.47 15.93 -17.10
CA PRO A 111 -14.56 16.77 -16.32
C PRO A 111 -15.26 17.95 -15.66
N LEU A 112 -15.03 18.13 -14.36
CA LEU A 112 -15.48 19.28 -13.58
C LEU A 112 -14.32 20.16 -13.08
N SER A 113 -13.07 19.70 -13.25
CA SER A 113 -11.85 20.49 -13.01
C SER A 113 -10.85 20.28 -14.15
N ASP A 114 -9.77 21.07 -14.15
CA ASP A 114 -8.54 20.71 -14.86
C ASP A 114 -7.86 19.53 -14.18
N TRP A 115 -6.88 18.94 -14.87
CA TRP A 115 -5.97 17.99 -14.27
C TRP A 115 -5.11 18.70 -13.20
N SER A 116 -4.75 17.97 -12.15
CA SER A 116 -3.73 18.38 -11.19
C SER A 116 -2.36 18.60 -11.85
N ALA A 117 -1.40 19.11 -11.12
CA ALA A 117 0.01 19.00 -11.49
C ALA A 117 0.38 17.53 -11.74
N LYS A 118 1.34 17.28 -12.64
CA LYS A 118 1.90 15.94 -12.89
C LYS A 118 2.87 15.57 -11.77
N LYS A 119 2.78 14.33 -11.26
CA LYS A 119 3.81 13.73 -10.43
C LYS A 119 4.49 12.60 -11.18
N PHE A 120 5.81 12.69 -11.32
CA PHE A 120 6.62 11.74 -12.07
C PHE A 120 7.16 10.65 -11.15
N PHE A 121 7.28 9.43 -11.67
CA PHE A 121 7.93 8.30 -11.00
C PHE A 121 8.57 7.38 -12.02
N THR A 122 9.55 6.58 -11.58
CA THR A 122 10.27 5.64 -12.44
C THR A 122 10.04 4.20 -11.99
N VAL A 123 9.76 3.32 -12.94
CA VAL A 123 9.79 1.87 -12.75
C VAL A 123 11.14 1.37 -13.25
N THR A 124 11.94 0.84 -12.33
CA THR A 124 13.30 0.35 -12.61
C THR A 124 13.35 -1.17 -12.53
N ALA A 125 14.02 -1.79 -13.51
CA ALA A 125 14.36 -3.20 -13.55
C ALA A 125 15.65 -3.40 -14.36
N PRO A 126 16.57 -4.33 -13.98
CA PRO A 126 16.54 -5.15 -12.75
C PRO A 126 16.82 -4.32 -11.49
N VAL A 127 16.57 -4.93 -10.31
CA VAL A 127 16.88 -4.34 -9.00
C VAL A 127 17.78 -5.28 -8.20
N THR A 128 18.55 -4.75 -7.23
CA THR A 128 19.37 -5.59 -6.34
C THR A 128 18.50 -6.21 -5.24
N PHE A 129 17.72 -5.38 -4.55
CA PHE A 129 16.88 -5.79 -3.43
C PHE A 129 15.41 -5.51 -3.73
N ALA A 130 14.55 -6.46 -3.38
CA ALA A 130 13.11 -6.28 -3.39
C ALA A 130 12.49 -6.87 -2.11
N VAL A 131 11.28 -6.43 -1.76
CA VAL A 131 10.47 -7.03 -0.71
C VAL A 131 9.16 -7.55 -1.27
N LEU A 132 8.85 -8.81 -0.97
CA LEU A 132 7.56 -9.45 -1.16
C LEU A 132 6.86 -9.52 0.19
N GLY A 133 5.65 -9.00 0.30
CA GLY A 133 4.96 -8.91 1.58
C GLY A 133 3.48 -8.54 1.46
N ASP A 134 2.89 -8.31 2.62
CA ASP A 134 1.49 -7.90 2.80
C ASP A 134 1.37 -6.40 3.10
N SER A 135 0.31 -5.99 3.85
CA SER A 135 0.06 -4.60 4.22
C SER A 135 1.17 -3.98 5.08
N ILE A 136 1.89 -4.79 5.86
CA ILE A 136 3.01 -4.29 6.69
C ILE A 136 4.12 -3.72 5.80
N SER A 137 4.38 -4.33 4.66
CA SER A 137 5.37 -3.83 3.68
C SER A 137 4.76 -2.92 2.63
N HIS A 138 3.50 -3.14 2.19
CA HIS A 138 2.83 -2.24 1.24
C HIS A 138 2.65 -0.82 1.79
N GLY A 139 2.67 -0.67 3.12
CA GLY A 139 2.70 0.63 3.78
C GLY A 139 1.34 1.16 4.22
N GLY A 140 0.29 0.34 4.17
CA GLY A 140 -1.02 0.67 4.73
C GLY A 140 -1.15 0.25 6.19
N ALA A 141 -2.13 0.83 6.87
CA ALA A 141 -2.74 0.36 8.11
C ALA A 141 -4.24 0.61 8.00
N ALA A 142 -5.04 0.14 8.97
CA ALA A 142 -6.51 0.20 8.88
C ALA A 142 -7.08 1.58 8.50
N TYR A 143 -6.37 2.68 8.82
CA TYR A 143 -6.80 4.06 8.53
C TYR A 143 -5.71 4.94 7.92
N ILE A 144 -4.55 4.35 7.61
CA ILE A 144 -3.41 5.08 7.04
C ILE A 144 -3.23 4.61 5.61
N PRO A 145 -3.27 5.50 4.61
CA PRO A 145 -3.09 5.10 3.21
C PRO A 145 -1.66 4.61 2.98
N ALA A 146 -1.50 3.57 2.18
CA ALA A 146 -0.25 3.30 1.52
C ALA A 146 0.16 4.53 0.66
N GLY A 147 1.44 4.66 0.34
CA GLY A 147 1.91 5.76 -0.52
C GLY A 147 2.43 6.99 0.21
N GLN A 148 2.34 7.03 1.55
CA GLN A 148 3.08 8.00 2.37
C GLN A 148 4.40 7.40 2.84
N LEU A 149 5.48 8.14 2.78
CA LEU A 149 6.83 7.68 3.17
C LEU A 149 6.87 7.15 4.61
N SER A 150 6.18 7.80 5.53
CA SER A 150 6.10 7.38 6.93
C SER A 150 5.41 6.02 7.16
N CYS A 151 4.71 5.51 6.17
CA CYS A 151 4.01 4.21 6.23
C CYS A 151 4.82 3.06 5.63
N GLN A 152 5.92 3.37 4.96
CA GLN A 152 6.78 2.41 4.28
C GLN A 152 8.00 2.16 5.17
N TRP A 153 8.25 0.92 5.61
CA TRP A 153 9.43 0.65 6.42
C TRP A 153 10.73 0.73 5.63
N GLU A 154 10.69 0.48 4.33
CA GLU A 154 11.83 0.59 3.43
C GLU A 154 12.37 2.02 3.29
N THR A 155 11.56 3.05 3.58
CA THR A 155 12.04 4.44 3.61
C THR A 155 13.00 4.72 4.78
N PHE A 156 13.03 3.83 5.77
CA PHE A 156 13.98 3.85 6.89
C PHE A 156 15.15 2.87 6.69
N CYS A 157 15.21 2.22 5.53
CA CYS A 157 16.36 1.50 5.05
C CYS A 157 17.26 2.48 4.28
N ASP A 158 18.54 2.52 4.62
CA ASP A 158 19.55 3.21 3.80
C ASP A 158 20.14 2.29 2.70
N VAL A 159 19.35 1.29 2.31
CA VAL A 159 19.60 0.38 1.17
C VAL A 159 18.34 0.44 0.30
N PRO A 160 18.46 0.79 -1.00
CA PRO A 160 17.32 0.85 -1.90
C PRO A 160 16.62 -0.50 -2.06
N ILE A 161 15.33 -0.58 -1.73
CA ILE A 161 14.53 -1.80 -1.79
C ILE A 161 13.27 -1.55 -2.64
N LYS A 162 13.07 -2.36 -3.69
CA LYS A 162 11.84 -2.32 -4.50
C LYS A 162 10.69 -2.99 -3.75
N ASN A 163 9.64 -2.23 -3.48
CA ASN A 163 8.43 -2.73 -2.83
C ASN A 163 7.53 -3.48 -3.83
N LEU A 164 7.38 -4.81 -3.65
CA LEU A 164 6.50 -5.71 -4.39
C LEU A 164 5.34 -6.21 -3.50
N ALA A 165 5.12 -5.59 -2.35
CA ALA A 165 4.10 -6.02 -1.40
C ALA A 165 2.70 -5.61 -1.84
N ARG A 166 1.70 -6.39 -1.39
CA ARG A 166 0.29 -6.16 -1.64
C ARG A 166 -0.52 -6.34 -0.36
N SER A 167 -1.25 -5.31 0.03
CA SER A 167 -2.07 -5.35 1.26
C SER A 167 -3.08 -6.50 1.24
N GLY A 168 -3.16 -7.21 2.35
CA GLY A 168 -4.09 -8.32 2.55
C GLY A 168 -3.57 -9.68 2.11
N ASP A 169 -2.44 -9.78 1.42
CA ASP A 169 -1.93 -11.05 0.92
C ASP A 169 -1.63 -12.04 2.04
N THR A 170 -2.03 -13.28 1.79
CA THR A 170 -1.54 -14.48 2.47
C THR A 170 -0.31 -15.04 1.75
N THR A 171 0.38 -15.98 2.37
CA THR A 171 1.53 -16.66 1.75
C THR A 171 1.14 -17.39 0.46
N GLN A 172 -0.08 -17.92 0.36
CA GLN A 172 -0.59 -18.53 -0.87
C GLN A 172 -0.74 -17.50 -1.99
N GLN A 173 -1.35 -16.35 -1.70
CA GLN A 173 -1.53 -15.29 -2.70
C GLN A 173 -0.20 -14.71 -3.18
N MET A 174 0.81 -14.59 -2.29
CA MET A 174 2.17 -14.22 -2.68
C MET A 174 2.80 -15.27 -3.61
N LEU A 175 2.57 -16.55 -3.34
CA LEU A 175 3.05 -17.65 -4.17
C LEU A 175 2.41 -17.62 -5.57
N ASP A 176 1.11 -17.36 -5.64
CA ASP A 176 0.34 -17.32 -6.89
C ASP A 176 0.79 -16.19 -7.82
N ARG A 177 1.17 -15.03 -7.24
CA ARG A 177 1.61 -13.86 -8.02
C ARG A 177 3.13 -13.74 -8.20
N PHE A 178 3.92 -14.66 -7.66
CA PHE A 178 5.38 -14.56 -7.66
C PHE A 178 5.96 -14.36 -9.06
N ASP A 179 5.55 -15.18 -10.03
CA ASP A 179 6.13 -15.14 -11.37
C ASP A 179 5.79 -13.82 -12.10
N ALA A 180 4.56 -13.31 -11.91
CA ALA A 180 4.13 -12.08 -12.54
C ALA A 180 4.72 -10.82 -11.91
N ASP A 181 4.94 -10.82 -10.60
CA ASP A 181 5.27 -9.63 -9.81
C ASP A 181 6.75 -9.54 -9.42
N VAL A 182 7.43 -10.68 -9.26
CA VAL A 182 8.84 -10.70 -8.82
C VAL A 182 9.79 -10.84 -10.00
N LEU A 183 9.54 -11.80 -10.90
CA LEU A 183 10.47 -12.12 -11.97
C LEU A 183 10.75 -10.97 -12.97
N PRO A 184 9.83 -10.06 -13.28
CA PRO A 184 10.12 -8.90 -14.13
C PRO A 184 11.24 -8.02 -13.59
N PHE A 185 11.41 -7.95 -12.27
CA PHE A 185 12.43 -7.13 -11.60
C PHE A 185 13.75 -7.86 -11.38
N ARG A 186 13.79 -9.19 -11.54
CA ARG A 186 15.00 -10.02 -11.36
C ARG A 186 15.83 -9.61 -10.14
N PRO A 187 15.23 -9.54 -8.93
CA PRO A 187 15.97 -9.14 -7.75
C PRO A 187 17.08 -10.15 -7.45
N GLN A 188 18.24 -9.69 -7.00
CA GLN A 188 19.30 -10.59 -6.54
C GLN A 188 18.98 -11.15 -5.16
N VAL A 189 18.30 -10.34 -4.34
CA VAL A 189 17.86 -10.70 -2.98
C VAL A 189 16.39 -10.31 -2.84
N LEU A 190 15.58 -11.25 -2.36
CA LEU A 190 14.17 -11.02 -2.06
C LEU A 190 13.93 -11.14 -0.56
N VAL A 191 13.61 -10.02 0.09
CA VAL A 191 13.11 -10.01 1.46
C VAL A 191 11.67 -10.49 1.45
N ILE A 192 11.32 -11.50 2.26
CA ILE A 192 9.99 -12.08 2.34
C ILE A 192 9.44 -11.80 3.74
N MET A 193 8.47 -10.90 3.83
CA MET A 193 7.76 -10.55 5.07
C MET A 193 6.30 -10.98 4.93
N ALA A 194 5.99 -12.20 5.38
CA ALA A 194 4.74 -12.86 5.05
C ALA A 194 4.26 -13.78 6.17
N GLY A 195 2.94 -14.02 6.23
CA GLY A 195 2.32 -15.02 7.09
C GLY A 195 1.45 -14.44 8.21
N VAL A 196 1.49 -13.14 8.48
CA VAL A 196 0.64 -12.55 9.54
C VAL A 196 -0.85 -12.69 9.20
N ASN A 197 -1.24 -12.52 7.93
CA ASN A 197 -2.62 -12.72 7.49
C ASN A 197 -3.04 -14.19 7.53
N ASP A 198 -2.14 -15.11 7.22
CA ASP A 198 -2.39 -16.54 7.30
C ASP A 198 -2.75 -16.95 8.73
N VAL A 199 -1.86 -16.65 9.69
CA VAL A 199 -2.08 -17.03 11.09
C VAL A 199 -3.26 -16.29 11.73
N ARG A 200 -3.47 -15.02 11.36
CA ARG A 200 -4.61 -14.21 11.81
C ARG A 200 -5.95 -14.82 11.36
N LEU A 201 -5.98 -15.39 10.16
CA LEU A 201 -7.17 -16.03 9.58
C LEU A 201 -7.28 -17.52 9.91
N GLY A 202 -6.43 -18.05 10.81
CA GLY A 202 -6.54 -19.40 11.36
C GLY A 202 -5.79 -20.47 10.58
N ALA A 203 -4.88 -20.10 9.67
CA ALA A 203 -4.03 -21.09 9.02
C ALA A 203 -3.07 -21.72 10.03
N SER A 204 -2.84 -23.03 9.91
CA SER A 204 -1.84 -23.72 10.73
C SER A 204 -0.42 -23.31 10.38
N GLY A 205 0.48 -23.34 11.35
CA GLY A 205 1.90 -23.05 11.11
C GLY A 205 2.50 -23.93 10.01
N ASP A 206 2.07 -25.19 9.89
CA ASP A 206 2.56 -26.10 8.84
C ASP A 206 2.12 -25.67 7.44
N ALA A 207 0.89 -25.17 7.29
CA ALA A 207 0.42 -24.66 6.02
C ALA A 207 1.22 -23.42 5.57
N VAL A 208 1.49 -22.50 6.50
CA VAL A 208 2.31 -21.31 6.24
C VAL A 208 3.75 -21.70 5.88
N ILE A 209 4.37 -22.62 6.65
CA ILE A 209 5.71 -23.13 6.37
C ILE A 209 5.80 -23.77 4.97
N LYS A 210 4.79 -24.54 4.58
CA LYS A 210 4.73 -25.14 3.24
C LYS A 210 4.79 -24.08 2.14
N ASN A 211 4.02 -23.00 2.28
CA ASN A 211 4.01 -21.93 1.29
C ASN A 211 5.32 -21.13 1.29
N LEU A 212 5.89 -20.82 2.48
CA LEU A 212 7.19 -20.15 2.57
C LEU A 212 8.32 -21.01 1.99
N ALA A 213 8.28 -22.33 2.20
CA ALA A 213 9.23 -23.24 1.56
C ALA A 213 9.09 -23.24 0.04
N ALA A 214 7.87 -23.23 -0.49
CA ALA A 214 7.63 -23.10 -1.93
C ALA A 214 8.12 -21.76 -2.50
N LEU A 215 7.92 -20.64 -1.77
CA LEU A 215 8.48 -19.34 -2.13
C LEU A 215 10.03 -19.36 -2.16
N ARG A 216 10.65 -19.99 -1.14
CA ARG A 216 12.10 -20.22 -1.13
C ARG A 216 12.56 -20.96 -2.38
N ASP A 217 11.88 -22.06 -2.71
CA ASP A 217 12.26 -22.92 -3.84
C ASP A 217 12.07 -22.18 -5.18
N LYS A 218 11.03 -21.36 -5.33
CA LYS A 218 10.87 -20.45 -6.49
C LYS A 218 12.01 -19.42 -6.57
N CYS A 219 12.42 -18.83 -5.45
CA CYS A 219 13.57 -17.92 -5.43
C CYS A 219 14.83 -18.62 -5.93
N LEU A 220 15.18 -19.76 -5.34
CA LEU A 220 16.39 -20.51 -5.68
C LEU A 220 16.39 -20.98 -7.15
N ALA A 221 15.24 -21.39 -7.68
CA ALA A 221 15.09 -21.78 -9.08
C ALA A 221 15.30 -20.63 -10.07
N ASN A 222 15.28 -19.38 -9.60
CA ASN A 222 15.47 -18.17 -10.40
C ASN A 222 16.71 -17.35 -9.97
N ASP A 223 17.68 -17.98 -9.32
CA ASP A 223 18.94 -17.35 -8.85
C ASP A 223 18.70 -16.15 -7.88
N ILE A 224 17.57 -16.13 -7.18
CA ILE A 224 17.21 -15.12 -6.19
C ILE A 224 17.56 -15.66 -4.79
N THR A 225 18.27 -14.89 -4.00
CA THR A 225 18.52 -15.22 -2.59
C THR A 225 17.34 -14.81 -1.72
N PRO A 226 16.58 -15.75 -1.10
CA PRO A 226 15.48 -15.39 -0.20
C PRO A 226 16.01 -15.03 1.19
N VAL A 227 15.51 -13.95 1.76
CA VAL A 227 15.74 -13.51 3.15
C VAL A 227 14.39 -13.41 3.84
N PHE A 228 14.14 -14.25 4.84
CA PHE A 228 12.85 -14.27 5.54
C PHE A 228 12.85 -13.33 6.74
N CYS A 229 11.77 -12.55 6.90
CA CYS A 229 11.51 -11.83 8.14
C CYS A 229 10.61 -12.65 9.07
N THR A 230 10.89 -12.63 10.37
CA THR A 230 9.97 -13.23 11.35
C THR A 230 8.61 -12.54 11.31
N ILE A 231 7.53 -13.31 11.48
CA ILE A 231 6.16 -12.78 11.55
C ILE A 231 6.03 -11.94 12.82
N THR A 232 5.61 -10.68 12.66
CA THR A 232 5.32 -9.77 13.76
C THR A 232 4.20 -10.32 14.66
N SER A 233 4.22 -9.96 15.93
CA SER A 233 3.12 -10.29 16.83
C SER A 233 1.88 -9.43 16.54
N MET A 234 0.77 -9.77 17.16
CA MET A 234 -0.49 -9.04 17.11
C MET A 234 -0.91 -8.63 18.53
N ASN A 235 -1.73 -7.57 18.64
CA ASN A 235 -2.38 -7.19 19.90
C ASN A 235 -3.89 -7.43 19.74
N PRO A 236 -4.42 -8.56 20.28
CA PRO A 236 -5.82 -8.96 20.06
C PRO A 236 -6.84 -7.97 20.64
N GLU A 237 -6.48 -7.26 21.70
CA GLU A 237 -7.38 -6.26 22.29
C GLU A 237 -7.62 -5.09 21.32
N LEU A 238 -6.53 -4.52 20.78
CA LEU A 238 -6.63 -3.44 19.79
C LEU A 238 -7.26 -3.91 18.49
N ILE A 239 -6.97 -5.13 18.02
CA ILE A 239 -7.58 -5.73 16.84
C ILE A 239 -9.11 -5.77 16.99
N ARG A 240 -9.62 -6.27 18.13
CA ARG A 240 -11.07 -6.31 18.39
C ARG A 240 -11.69 -4.92 18.47
N GLN A 241 -11.02 -3.97 19.13
CA GLN A 241 -11.48 -2.59 19.22
C GLN A 241 -11.60 -1.92 17.85
N ARG A 242 -10.81 -2.34 16.86
CA ARG A 242 -10.80 -1.82 15.49
C ARG A 242 -11.65 -2.62 14.51
N GLY A 243 -12.30 -3.70 14.96
CA GLY A 243 -13.12 -4.55 14.11
C GLY A 243 -12.34 -5.25 13.01
N ILE A 244 -11.05 -5.53 13.25
CA ILE A 244 -10.23 -6.33 12.34
C ILE A 244 -10.50 -7.81 12.62
N ASP A 245 -10.66 -8.61 11.57
CA ASP A 245 -10.90 -10.04 11.72
C ASP A 245 -9.70 -10.74 12.37
N LEU A 246 -9.96 -11.45 13.44
CA LEU A 246 -9.04 -12.34 14.12
C LEU A 246 -9.81 -13.60 14.51
N THR A 247 -9.36 -14.74 14.00
CA THR A 247 -10.01 -16.01 14.34
C THR A 247 -9.69 -16.42 15.78
N ASP A 248 -10.60 -17.20 16.37
CA ASP A 248 -10.43 -17.72 17.75
C ASP A 248 -9.38 -18.83 17.87
N GLY A 249 -8.67 -19.15 16.77
CA GLY A 249 -7.60 -20.15 16.75
C GLY A 249 -6.34 -19.70 17.48
N ASP A 250 -5.45 -20.65 17.79
CA ASP A 250 -4.17 -20.36 18.41
C ASP A 250 -3.16 -19.82 17.39
N TRP A 251 -3.38 -18.56 17.00
CA TRP A 251 -2.48 -17.85 16.11
C TRP A 251 -1.06 -17.71 16.67
N ARG A 252 -0.90 -17.76 18.03
CA ARG A 252 0.42 -17.64 18.66
C ARG A 252 1.25 -18.87 18.40
N GLU A 253 0.69 -20.07 18.65
CA GLU A 253 1.37 -21.33 18.36
C GLU A 253 1.75 -21.43 16.89
N ALA A 254 0.81 -21.10 16.00
CA ALA A 254 1.08 -21.08 14.57
C ALA A 254 2.22 -20.11 14.22
N ARG A 255 2.19 -18.87 14.73
CA ARG A 255 3.23 -17.86 14.51
C ARG A 255 4.58 -18.32 15.06
N GLU A 256 4.64 -18.81 16.29
CA GLU A 256 5.86 -19.29 16.93
C GLU A 256 6.49 -20.44 16.13
N ARG A 257 5.67 -21.40 15.69
CA ARG A 257 6.09 -22.51 14.85
C ARG A 257 6.71 -22.02 13.54
N VAL A 258 6.09 -21.05 12.87
CA VAL A 258 6.61 -20.45 11.65
C VAL A 258 7.91 -19.70 11.92
N ASN A 259 7.98 -18.89 12.96
CA ASN A 259 9.18 -18.13 13.32
C ASN A 259 10.36 -19.04 13.65
N LEU A 260 10.13 -20.14 14.36
CA LEU A 260 11.15 -21.15 14.60
C LEU A 260 11.67 -21.80 13.30
N TRP A 261 10.81 -21.99 12.30
CA TRP A 261 11.23 -22.46 10.99
C TRP A 261 12.04 -21.37 10.25
N ILE A 262 11.58 -20.12 10.25
CA ILE A 262 12.29 -18.98 9.64
C ILE A 262 13.70 -18.86 10.19
N MET A 263 13.86 -18.89 11.52
CA MET A 263 15.16 -18.76 12.19
C MET A 263 16.15 -19.89 11.88
N ARG A 264 15.69 -20.98 11.28
CA ARG A 264 16.55 -22.10 10.79
C ARG A 264 16.91 -21.97 9.32
N THR A 265 16.38 -20.96 8.62
CA THR A 265 16.79 -20.71 7.22
C THR A 265 18.18 -20.05 7.19
N PRO A 266 18.92 -20.17 6.06
CA PRO A 266 20.25 -19.58 5.94
C PRO A 266 20.29 -18.06 6.13
N TYR A 267 19.23 -17.37 5.69
CA TYR A 267 19.11 -15.91 5.76
C TYR A 267 17.75 -15.51 6.35
N PHE A 268 17.79 -14.87 7.50
CA PHE A 268 16.59 -14.36 8.14
C PHE A 268 16.87 -13.07 8.93
N VAL A 269 15.83 -12.25 9.11
CA VAL A 269 15.86 -11.06 9.94
C VAL A 269 14.79 -11.20 11.02
N ASP A 270 15.20 -11.15 12.29
CA ASP A 270 14.23 -11.11 13.38
C ASP A 270 13.73 -9.68 13.58
N VAL A 271 12.66 -9.34 12.86
CA VAL A 271 11.98 -8.05 12.99
C VAL A 271 10.94 -8.05 14.11
N ALA A 272 10.53 -9.22 14.59
CA ALA A 272 9.47 -9.34 15.58
C ALA A 272 9.96 -9.07 17.02
N ALA A 273 11.22 -9.36 17.34
CA ALA A 273 11.74 -9.32 18.70
C ALA A 273 11.54 -7.95 19.40
N GLU A 274 11.92 -6.85 18.72
CA GLU A 274 11.78 -5.51 19.30
C GLU A 274 10.35 -4.96 19.30
N LEU A 275 9.46 -5.53 18.46
CA LEU A 275 8.08 -5.12 18.37
C LEU A 275 7.17 -5.84 19.36
N THR A 276 7.65 -6.90 19.99
CA THR A 276 6.87 -7.77 20.90
C THR A 276 7.13 -7.38 22.36
N ASP A 277 6.08 -7.32 23.17
CA ASP A 277 6.17 -7.10 24.61
C ASP A 277 6.45 -8.41 25.38
N ASP A 278 6.63 -8.30 26.69
CA ASP A 278 6.93 -9.44 27.57
C ASP A 278 5.77 -10.46 27.66
N CYS A 279 4.56 -10.07 27.26
CA CYS A 279 3.39 -10.95 27.16
C CYS A 279 3.28 -11.64 25.80
N GLY A 280 4.19 -11.36 24.86
CA GLY A 280 4.18 -11.91 23.50
C GLY A 280 3.25 -11.20 22.54
N TYR A 281 2.74 -10.00 22.86
CA TYR A 281 1.88 -9.19 22.00
C TYR A 281 2.66 -8.09 21.28
N LEU A 282 2.12 -7.62 20.16
CA LEU A 282 2.59 -6.39 19.52
C LEU A 282 2.41 -5.23 20.50
N ARG A 283 3.50 -4.51 20.80
CA ARG A 283 3.51 -3.39 21.75
C ARG A 283 2.48 -2.35 21.36
N ALA A 284 1.59 -1.99 22.28
CA ALA A 284 0.48 -1.08 22.01
C ALA A 284 0.93 0.31 21.52
N GLU A 285 2.08 0.80 22.00
CA GLU A 285 2.65 2.08 21.58
C GLU A 285 3.29 2.04 20.19
N LEU A 286 3.44 0.85 19.59
CA LEU A 286 4.01 0.65 18.25
C LEU A 286 2.96 0.33 17.19
N THR A 287 1.66 0.36 17.54
CA THR A 287 0.59 0.01 16.59
C THR A 287 -0.66 0.87 16.82
N PRO A 288 -1.34 1.33 15.76
CA PRO A 288 -2.61 2.04 15.91
C PRO A 288 -3.82 1.10 15.99
N ASP A 289 -3.68 -0.18 15.61
CA ASP A 289 -4.79 -1.10 15.39
C ASP A 289 -4.52 -2.54 15.89
N GLY A 290 -3.35 -2.79 16.44
CA GLY A 290 -2.96 -4.10 16.97
C GLY A 290 -2.37 -5.07 15.94
N LEU A 291 -2.35 -4.71 14.65
CA LEU A 291 -1.83 -5.52 13.55
C LEU A 291 -0.68 -4.82 12.82
N HIS A 292 -0.87 -3.56 12.43
CA HIS A 292 0.07 -2.82 11.62
C HIS A 292 1.02 -1.98 12.48
N PRO A 293 2.34 -2.10 12.30
CA PRO A 293 3.29 -1.21 12.99
C PRO A 293 3.09 0.25 12.60
N ALA A 294 3.05 1.14 13.61
CA ALA A 294 3.08 2.60 13.43
C ALA A 294 4.50 3.06 13.02
N LEU A 295 4.68 4.37 12.83
CA LEU A 295 5.95 4.98 12.40
C LEU A 295 7.18 4.41 13.13
N ARG A 296 7.17 4.37 14.48
CA ARG A 296 8.30 3.81 15.25
C ARG A 296 8.55 2.34 14.96
N GLY A 297 7.47 1.55 14.82
CA GLY A 297 7.59 0.14 14.45
C GLY A 297 8.16 -0.05 13.04
N LYS A 298 7.76 0.79 12.08
CA LYS A 298 8.31 0.79 10.71
C LYS A 298 9.81 1.17 10.71
N MET A 299 10.21 2.16 11.52
CA MET A 299 11.61 2.53 11.68
C MET A 299 12.46 1.37 12.24
N ILE A 300 11.95 0.63 13.23
CA ILE A 300 12.61 -0.57 13.77
C ILE A 300 12.81 -1.61 12.68
N ILE A 301 11.74 -1.93 11.94
CA ILE A 301 11.80 -2.91 10.85
C ILE A 301 12.83 -2.48 9.80
N GLY A 302 12.73 -1.25 9.29
CA GLY A 302 13.61 -0.74 8.25
C GLY A 302 15.08 -0.78 8.65
N LYS A 303 15.39 -0.31 9.86
CA LYS A 303 16.76 -0.35 10.41
C LYS A 303 17.28 -1.80 10.52
N ARG A 304 16.49 -2.73 11.05
CA ARG A 304 16.90 -4.13 11.21
C ARG A 304 17.16 -4.81 9.87
N VAL A 305 16.29 -4.58 8.89
CA VAL A 305 16.47 -5.12 7.54
C VAL A 305 17.72 -4.53 6.89
N ALA A 306 17.93 -3.20 6.98
CA ALA A 306 19.11 -2.54 6.42
C ALA A 306 20.41 -3.04 7.03
N GLU A 307 20.49 -3.11 8.35
CA GLU A 307 21.66 -3.65 9.07
C GLU A 307 22.00 -5.09 8.60
N TYR A 308 20.96 -5.93 8.47
CA TYR A 308 21.13 -7.30 8.03
C TYR A 308 21.61 -7.40 6.57
N LEU A 309 20.98 -6.65 5.66
CA LEU A 309 21.36 -6.64 4.24
C LEU A 309 22.81 -6.17 4.05
N LYS A 310 23.23 -5.10 4.75
CA LYS A 310 24.59 -4.61 4.71
C LYS A 310 25.60 -5.63 5.25
N ALA A 311 25.29 -6.28 6.35
CA ALA A 311 26.18 -7.26 6.96
C ALA A 311 26.37 -8.53 6.09
N ASN A 312 25.34 -8.96 5.37
CA ASN A 312 25.38 -10.23 4.64
C ASN A 312 25.54 -10.07 3.12
N PHE A 313 25.26 -8.87 2.57
CA PHE A 313 25.26 -8.61 1.14
C PHE A 313 26.00 -7.31 0.78
N ALA A 314 27.06 -6.96 1.54
CA ALA A 314 27.86 -5.74 1.37
C ALA A 314 28.37 -5.51 -0.08
N ASN A 315 28.65 -6.60 -0.83
CA ASN A 315 29.10 -6.50 -2.22
C ASN A 315 27.95 -6.18 -3.20
N ARG A 316 26.71 -6.10 -2.71
CA ARG A 316 25.49 -5.84 -3.51
C ARG A 316 24.76 -4.56 -3.08
N THR A 317 25.20 -3.95 -1.96
CA THR A 317 24.65 -2.69 -1.40
C THR A 317 25.27 -1.45 -2.03
#